data_1efa6260259bdc803233eea62e916229
#
_entry.id   1efa6260259bdc803233eea62e916229
#
_cell.length_a   1.000
_cell.length_b   1.000
_cell.length_c   1.000
_cell.angle_alpha   90.00
_cell.angle_beta   90.00
_cell.angle_gamma   90.00
#
_symmetry.space_group_name_H-M   'P 1'
#
loop_
_entity.id
_entity.type
_entity.pdbx_description
1 polymer ?
#
loop_
_entity_poly.entity_id
_entity_poly.type
_entity_poly.pdbx_seq_one_letter_code
_entity_poly.pdbx_strand_id
1 'polypeptide(L)'
;VYYTAKSSTFATATKLGEAVPTGKQEFSIAFDQQLVEGENWFWLAYDIDQKAQTGEILDAGCKSIEIGGASYSPATVNPDGNSSVKNELLSTVGTVEKTIYGTWTFKNTPNPYVGYNGYEPVIGDQITTFIPGDNDMIVELDIKSFALYYSANANYPRAKFEVYSGKGSTGELLWSLTGEADKNVGPGKILRSKSVDGALTVVFDAKTE
;
A
#
# COMPACT_ATOMS: atom_id res chain seq x y z
N VAL A 1 -16.86 14.27 5.83
CA VAL A 1 -18.18 13.60 5.94
C VAL A 1 -18.83 13.57 4.57
N TYR A 2 -19.47 12.46 4.25
CA TYR A 2 -20.23 12.28 3.00
C TYR A 2 -21.66 11.87 3.32
N TYR A 3 -22.58 12.13 2.39
CA TYR A 3 -24.00 11.83 2.53
C TYR A 3 -24.50 11.03 1.33
N THR A 4 -25.25 9.96 1.59
CA THR A 4 -25.80 9.09 0.54
C THR A 4 -27.33 8.91 0.64
N ALA A 5 -28.00 9.82 1.33
CA ALA A 5 -29.44 9.76 1.56
C ALA A 5 -29.88 8.36 2.07
N LYS A 6 -30.77 7.68 1.36
CA LYS A 6 -31.28 6.35 1.73
C LYS A 6 -30.32 5.19 1.39
N SER A 7 -29.20 5.45 0.72
CA SER A 7 -28.28 4.38 0.30
C SER A 7 -27.30 4.04 1.43
N SER A 8 -27.30 2.79 1.86
CA SER A 8 -26.30 2.21 2.79
C SER A 8 -24.97 1.85 2.11
N THR A 9 -24.77 2.30 0.88
CA THR A 9 -23.51 2.11 0.13
C THR A 9 -22.73 3.41 0.11
N PHE A 10 -21.47 3.37 0.54
CA PHE A 10 -20.59 4.55 0.54
C PHE A 10 -20.38 5.09 -0.87
N ALA A 11 -20.47 6.40 -1.01
CA ALA A 11 -20.15 7.12 -2.23
C ALA A 11 -19.62 8.51 -1.91
N THR A 12 -18.74 9.02 -2.76
CA THR A 12 -18.06 10.31 -2.55
C THR A 12 -18.70 11.49 -3.29
N ALA A 13 -19.85 11.26 -3.94
CA ALA A 13 -20.52 12.28 -4.76
C ALA A 13 -20.96 13.52 -3.97
N THR A 14 -21.39 13.34 -2.72
CA THR A 14 -21.86 14.44 -1.87
C THR A 14 -20.97 14.56 -0.63
N LYS A 15 -19.94 15.37 -0.72
CA LYS A 15 -19.09 15.76 0.42
C LYS A 15 -19.77 16.93 1.14
N LEU A 16 -20.00 16.78 2.43
CA LEU A 16 -20.68 17.79 3.26
C LEU A 16 -19.69 18.70 3.98
N GLY A 17 -18.57 18.17 4.42
CA GLY A 17 -17.58 18.95 5.16
C GLY A 17 -16.39 18.09 5.55
N GLU A 18 -15.39 18.76 6.11
CA GLU A 18 -14.15 18.13 6.59
C GLU A 18 -13.59 18.84 7.81
N ALA A 19 -12.76 18.14 8.56
CA ALA A 19 -11.92 18.70 9.60
C ALA A 19 -10.53 18.08 9.49
N VAL A 20 -9.51 18.78 9.96
CA VAL A 20 -8.13 18.31 10.01
C VAL A 20 -7.72 18.23 11.48
N PRO A 21 -8.11 17.16 12.21
CA PRO A 21 -7.71 16.98 13.59
C PRO A 21 -6.22 16.62 13.67
N THR A 22 -5.55 17.10 14.71
CA THR A 22 -4.16 16.73 15.02
C THR A 22 -4.15 15.84 16.26
N GLY A 23 -3.80 14.56 16.07
CA GLY A 23 -3.79 13.58 17.15
C GLY A 23 -5.18 13.20 17.66
N LYS A 24 -5.25 12.74 18.90
CA LYS A 24 -6.52 12.33 19.55
C LYS A 24 -7.21 13.56 20.12
N GLN A 25 -8.13 14.15 19.37
CA GLN A 25 -8.91 15.28 19.82
C GLN A 25 -10.35 15.23 19.34
N GLU A 26 -11.21 15.96 20.05
CA GLU A 26 -12.58 16.18 19.62
C GLU A 26 -12.60 17.29 18.56
N PHE A 27 -13.44 17.09 17.57
CA PHE A 27 -13.70 18.08 16.53
C PHE A 27 -15.15 18.04 16.11
N SER A 28 -15.64 19.13 15.53
CA SER A 28 -16.97 19.22 14.96
C SER A 28 -16.90 19.50 13.47
N ILE A 29 -17.79 18.91 12.70
CA ILE A 29 -17.97 19.19 11.29
C ILE A 29 -19.39 19.74 11.12
N ALA A 30 -19.50 21.03 10.84
CA ALA A 30 -20.78 21.67 10.57
C ALA A 30 -21.08 21.62 9.07
N PHE A 31 -22.32 21.32 8.73
CA PHE A 31 -22.81 21.32 7.36
C PHE A 31 -24.32 21.61 7.34
N ASP A 32 -24.81 22.04 6.19
CA ASP A 32 -26.24 22.22 5.92
C ASP A 32 -26.70 21.15 4.95
N GLN A 33 -27.49 20.20 5.44
CA GLN A 33 -28.00 19.10 4.65
C GLN A 33 -29.47 18.85 5.01
N GLN A 34 -30.35 19.00 4.04
CA GLN A 34 -31.74 18.61 4.18
C GLN A 34 -31.86 17.08 4.24
N LEU A 35 -32.46 16.59 5.31
CA LEU A 35 -32.72 15.17 5.48
C LEU A 35 -33.91 14.73 4.62
N VAL A 36 -33.86 13.48 4.15
CA VAL A 36 -35.00 12.83 3.49
C VAL A 36 -35.81 12.06 4.52
N GLU A 37 -37.09 11.77 4.21
CA GLU A 37 -37.93 10.94 5.07
C GLU A 37 -37.35 9.52 5.18
N GLY A 38 -37.25 9.00 6.41
CA GLY A 38 -36.76 7.68 6.77
C GLY A 38 -35.24 7.70 7.05
N GLU A 39 -34.55 6.66 6.64
CA GLU A 39 -33.12 6.51 6.92
C GLU A 39 -32.27 7.52 6.16
N ASN A 40 -31.23 8.01 6.83
CA ASN A 40 -30.25 8.93 6.27
C ASN A 40 -28.85 8.44 6.63
N TRP A 41 -28.03 8.20 5.64
CA TRP A 41 -26.70 7.64 5.80
C TRP A 41 -25.64 8.70 5.65
N PHE A 42 -24.80 8.83 6.69
CA PHE A 42 -23.63 9.70 6.75
C PHE A 42 -22.38 8.83 6.94
N TRP A 43 -21.32 9.19 6.26
CA TRP A 43 -20.07 8.44 6.24
C TRP A 43 -18.93 9.33 6.70
N LEU A 44 -18.16 8.86 7.67
CA LEU A 44 -16.88 9.45 8.02
C LEU A 44 -15.79 8.72 7.23
N ALA A 45 -15.05 9.44 6.41
CA ALA A 45 -13.91 8.92 5.68
C ALA A 45 -12.65 9.66 6.12
N TYR A 46 -11.54 8.93 6.16
CA TYR A 46 -10.21 9.48 6.46
C TYR A 46 -9.44 9.73 5.18
N ASP A 47 -8.79 10.88 5.12
CA ASP A 47 -7.70 11.16 4.21
C ASP A 47 -6.39 10.95 4.98
N ILE A 48 -5.63 9.93 4.59
CA ILE A 48 -4.45 9.49 5.34
C ILE A 48 -3.22 10.20 4.76
N ASP A 49 -2.46 10.88 5.63
CA ASP A 49 -1.21 11.52 5.24
C ASP A 49 -0.25 10.50 4.62
N GLN A 50 0.43 10.88 3.55
CA GLN A 50 1.41 10.03 2.86
C GLN A 50 2.59 9.62 3.77
N LYS A 51 2.85 10.39 4.83
CA LYS A 51 3.88 10.12 5.83
C LYS A 51 3.42 9.22 6.97
N ALA A 52 2.14 8.83 6.99
CA ALA A 52 1.62 7.94 8.01
C ALA A 52 2.40 6.63 8.06
N GLN A 53 2.71 6.18 9.26
CA GLN A 53 3.57 5.02 9.47
C GLN A 53 2.75 3.75 9.72
N THR A 54 3.31 2.61 9.31
CA THR A 54 2.70 1.31 9.61
C THR A 54 2.48 1.14 11.11
N GLY A 55 1.26 0.78 11.49
CA GLY A 55 0.86 0.58 12.88
C GLY A 55 0.17 1.78 13.51
N GLU A 56 0.14 2.94 12.85
CA GLU A 56 -0.71 4.04 13.31
C GLU A 56 -2.18 3.65 13.22
N ILE A 57 -2.92 4.01 14.25
CA ILE A 57 -4.31 3.59 14.42
C ILE A 57 -5.25 4.70 13.94
N LEU A 58 -6.24 4.29 13.14
CA LEU A 58 -7.36 5.08 12.72
C LEU A 58 -8.59 4.59 13.48
N ASP A 59 -9.15 5.45 14.29
CA ASP A 59 -10.33 5.17 15.07
C ASP A 59 -11.12 6.45 15.30
N ALA A 60 -12.46 6.36 15.30
CA ALA A 60 -13.33 7.49 15.59
C ALA A 60 -14.62 7.08 16.27
N GLY A 61 -15.03 7.86 17.24
CA GLY A 61 -16.34 7.82 17.84
C GLY A 61 -17.20 9.03 17.42
N CYS A 62 -18.49 8.91 17.55
CA CYS A 62 -19.43 10.00 17.37
C CYS A 62 -20.07 10.34 18.72
N LYS A 63 -19.78 11.50 19.27
CA LYS A 63 -20.35 11.93 20.57
C LYS A 63 -21.79 12.38 20.45
N SER A 64 -22.05 13.20 19.47
CA SER A 64 -23.39 13.77 19.26
C SER A 64 -23.58 14.20 17.81
N ILE A 65 -24.82 14.25 17.41
CA ILE A 65 -25.25 14.82 16.14
C ILE A 65 -26.29 15.91 16.48
N GLU A 66 -26.12 17.09 15.89
CA GLU A 66 -27.06 18.17 16.03
C GLU A 66 -27.96 18.28 14.79
N ILE A 67 -29.26 18.27 14.97
CA ILE A 67 -30.26 18.39 13.91
C ILE A 67 -31.28 19.43 14.28
N GLY A 68 -31.40 20.49 13.51
CA GLY A 68 -32.39 21.56 13.77
C GLY A 68 -32.21 22.23 15.14
N GLY A 69 -30.98 22.30 15.65
CA GLY A 69 -30.67 22.89 16.96
C GLY A 69 -30.88 21.94 18.15
N ALA A 70 -31.30 20.69 17.91
CA ALA A 70 -31.40 19.66 18.96
C ALA A 70 -30.21 18.70 18.87
N SER A 71 -29.65 18.34 20.03
CA SER A 71 -28.52 17.41 20.14
C SER A 71 -29.00 16.00 20.44
N TYR A 72 -28.47 15.05 19.72
CA TYR A 72 -28.78 13.62 19.84
C TYR A 72 -27.48 12.83 20.06
N SER A 73 -27.48 11.93 21.02
CA SER A 73 -26.40 10.99 21.23
C SER A 73 -26.66 9.72 20.43
N PRO A 74 -25.67 9.20 19.68
CA PRO A 74 -25.83 7.92 19.00
C PRO A 74 -25.94 6.77 20.01
N ALA A 75 -26.58 5.68 19.60
CA ALA A 75 -26.71 4.48 20.45
C ALA A 75 -25.34 3.87 20.81
N THR A 76 -24.37 4.00 19.90
CA THR A 76 -22.99 3.58 20.11
C THR A 76 -22.07 4.75 19.83
N VAL A 77 -21.46 5.31 20.86
CA VAL A 77 -20.52 6.44 20.75
C VAL A 77 -19.19 5.99 20.16
N ASN A 78 -18.67 4.88 20.64
CA ASN A 78 -17.42 4.26 20.19
C ASN A 78 -17.73 2.86 19.68
N PRO A 79 -17.87 2.65 18.37
CA PRO A 79 -17.98 1.32 17.80
C PRO A 79 -16.72 0.50 18.11
N ASP A 80 -16.89 -0.81 18.28
CA ASP A 80 -15.77 -1.71 18.48
C ASP A 80 -14.92 -1.82 17.22
N GLY A 81 -13.61 -1.97 17.41
CA GLY A 81 -12.63 -2.13 16.34
C GLY A 81 -11.94 -0.83 15.97
N ASN A 82 -10.92 -0.98 15.15
CA ASN A 82 -10.14 0.10 14.58
C ASN A 82 -9.53 -0.34 13.25
N SER A 83 -8.98 0.60 12.51
CA SER A 83 -8.15 0.33 11.34
C SER A 83 -6.72 0.77 11.62
N SER A 84 -5.75 0.07 11.05
CA SER A 84 -4.35 0.46 11.15
C SER A 84 -3.74 0.71 9.79
N VAL A 85 -2.84 1.69 9.74
CA VAL A 85 -2.05 1.96 8.53
C VAL A 85 -1.13 0.77 8.25
N LYS A 86 -1.09 0.34 7.00
CA LYS A 86 -0.12 -0.64 6.49
C LYS A 86 0.54 -0.07 5.24
N ASN A 87 1.83 0.20 5.36
CA ASN A 87 2.66 0.61 4.22
C ASN A 87 3.15 -0.66 3.51
N GLU A 88 2.33 -1.18 2.62
CA GLU A 88 2.61 -2.39 1.85
C GLU A 88 2.43 -2.11 0.37
N LEU A 89 3.35 -2.61 -0.45
CA LEU A 89 3.27 -2.59 -1.89
C LEU A 89 3.45 -4.00 -2.43
N LEU A 90 2.57 -4.41 -3.32
CA LEU A 90 2.71 -5.63 -4.09
C LEU A 90 3.37 -5.32 -5.44
N SER A 91 4.26 -6.19 -5.89
CA SER A 91 4.79 -6.10 -7.23
C SER A 91 3.68 -6.33 -8.27
N THR A 92 3.74 -5.62 -9.37
CA THR A 92 2.80 -5.73 -10.49
C THR A 92 3.55 -5.80 -11.81
N VAL A 93 2.95 -6.44 -12.81
CA VAL A 93 3.49 -6.45 -14.18
C VAL A 93 3.56 -5.03 -14.71
N GLY A 94 4.66 -4.71 -15.41
CA GLY A 94 4.96 -3.39 -15.93
C GLY A 94 5.86 -2.58 -15.02
N THR A 95 5.89 -1.28 -15.25
CA THR A 95 6.77 -0.35 -14.51
C THR A 95 5.94 0.51 -13.57
N VAL A 96 6.33 0.52 -12.30
CA VAL A 96 5.71 1.31 -11.24
C VAL A 96 6.76 2.16 -10.54
N GLU A 97 6.47 3.44 -10.33
CA GLU A 97 7.23 4.30 -9.42
C GLU A 97 6.43 4.55 -8.15
N LYS A 98 7.06 4.41 -7.00
CA LYS A 98 6.44 4.63 -5.69
C LYS A 98 7.30 5.53 -4.84
N THR A 99 6.80 6.70 -4.51
CA THR A 99 7.39 7.54 -3.47
C THR A 99 7.06 6.94 -2.11
N ILE A 100 8.10 6.75 -1.28
CA ILE A 100 7.98 6.12 0.04
C ILE A 100 8.45 7.08 1.12
N TYR A 101 7.73 7.06 2.24
CA TYR A 101 8.08 7.73 3.49
C TYR A 101 8.20 6.68 4.58
N GLY A 102 9.28 6.70 5.35
CA GLY A 102 9.51 5.72 6.40
C GLY A 102 9.66 4.27 5.89
N THR A 103 9.15 3.32 6.63
CA THR A 103 9.32 1.89 6.36
C THR A 103 8.13 1.30 5.61
N TRP A 104 8.40 0.61 4.52
CA TRP A 104 7.43 -0.10 3.70
C TRP A 104 7.75 -1.58 3.62
N THR A 105 6.73 -2.40 3.46
CA THR A 105 6.88 -3.81 3.11
C THR A 105 6.61 -3.99 1.63
N PHE A 106 7.59 -4.49 0.90
CA PHE A 106 7.43 -4.87 -0.50
C PHE A 106 7.31 -6.38 -0.61
N LYS A 107 6.27 -6.84 -1.29
CA LYS A 107 6.03 -8.27 -1.52
C LYS A 107 5.87 -8.52 -3.00
N ASN A 108 6.41 -9.64 -3.45
CA ASN A 108 6.01 -10.13 -4.76
C ASN A 108 4.54 -10.55 -4.70
N THR A 109 3.81 -10.29 -5.78
CA THR A 109 2.44 -10.79 -5.91
C THR A 109 2.49 -12.30 -5.83
N PRO A 110 1.84 -12.92 -4.83
CA PRO A 110 1.79 -14.37 -4.78
C PRO A 110 1.11 -14.86 -6.05
N ASN A 111 1.82 -15.66 -6.82
CA ASN A 111 1.19 -16.38 -7.90
C ASN A 111 0.32 -17.47 -7.26
N PRO A 112 -1.01 -17.40 -7.34
CA PRO A 112 -1.84 -18.44 -6.77
C PRO A 112 -1.52 -19.75 -7.52
N TYR A 113 -1.16 -20.75 -6.75
CA TYR A 113 -0.95 -22.10 -7.24
C TYR A 113 -2.29 -22.63 -7.79
N VAL A 114 -2.45 -22.72 -9.08
CA VAL A 114 -3.68 -23.18 -9.71
C VAL A 114 -3.41 -24.47 -10.47
N GLY A 115 -3.98 -25.57 -9.98
CA GLY A 115 -3.97 -26.87 -10.66
C GLY A 115 -2.71 -27.72 -10.46
N TYR A 116 -2.64 -28.84 -11.13
CA TYR A 116 -1.68 -29.93 -10.92
C TYR A 116 -0.20 -29.57 -11.10
N ASN A 117 0.10 -28.47 -11.78
CA ASN A 117 1.42 -27.88 -11.89
C ASN A 117 1.40 -26.36 -11.63
N GLY A 118 0.37 -25.88 -11.12
CA GLY A 118 0.02 -24.67 -10.41
C GLY A 118 0.74 -23.36 -10.62
N TYR A 119 1.65 -23.24 -11.50
CA TYR A 119 2.25 -21.97 -11.86
C TYR A 119 1.53 -21.41 -13.08
N GLU A 120 0.62 -20.49 -12.86
CA GLU A 120 0.43 -19.47 -13.89
C GLU A 120 1.57 -18.48 -13.73
N PRO A 121 2.50 -18.43 -14.67
CA PRO A 121 3.60 -17.49 -14.61
C PRO A 121 3.01 -16.08 -14.65
N VAL A 122 3.50 -15.21 -13.79
CA VAL A 122 3.26 -13.78 -13.97
C VAL A 122 3.95 -13.41 -15.28
N ILE A 123 3.18 -13.28 -16.34
CA ILE A 123 3.71 -13.00 -17.67
C ILE A 123 4.10 -11.52 -17.70
N GLY A 124 5.37 -11.25 -17.81
CA GLY A 124 5.94 -9.91 -17.99
C GLY A 124 6.84 -9.46 -16.85
N ASP A 125 7.71 -8.54 -17.19
CA ASP A 125 8.65 -7.93 -16.26
C ASP A 125 7.90 -7.08 -15.24
N GLN A 126 8.30 -7.18 -13.98
CA GLN A 126 7.82 -6.34 -12.89
C GLN A 126 8.97 -5.42 -12.47
N ILE A 127 8.83 -4.15 -12.77
CA ILE A 127 9.83 -3.14 -12.46
C ILE A 127 9.24 -2.17 -11.44
N THR A 128 9.79 -2.14 -10.25
CA THR A 128 9.35 -1.23 -9.20
C THR A 128 10.49 -0.32 -8.77
N THR A 129 10.30 0.98 -8.95
CA THR A 129 11.23 2.01 -8.48
C THR A 129 10.70 2.64 -7.21
N PHE A 130 11.47 2.56 -6.14
CA PHE A 130 11.22 3.25 -4.89
C PHE A 130 11.99 4.57 -4.86
N ILE A 131 11.27 5.65 -4.60
CA ILE A 131 11.80 7.01 -4.55
C ILE A 131 11.66 7.51 -3.12
N PRO A 132 12.73 8.01 -2.47
CA PRO A 132 12.59 8.59 -1.14
C PRO A 132 11.69 9.83 -1.21
N GLY A 133 10.77 9.92 -0.24
CA GLY A 133 9.80 11.02 -0.18
C GLY A 133 10.34 12.30 0.47
N ASP A 134 11.41 12.18 1.24
CA ASP A 134 12.11 13.31 1.84
C ASP A 134 13.47 13.51 1.16
N ASN A 135 13.89 14.77 1.05
CA ASN A 135 15.18 15.13 0.48
C ASN A 135 16.33 14.57 1.32
N ASP A 136 17.47 14.31 0.69
CA ASP A 136 18.70 13.81 1.31
C ASP A 136 18.57 12.39 1.94
N MET A 137 17.46 11.70 1.68
CA MET A 137 17.26 10.32 2.08
C MET A 137 17.59 9.35 0.93
N ILE A 138 17.97 8.14 1.30
CA ILE A 138 18.20 7.05 0.37
C ILE A 138 17.30 5.87 0.67
N VAL A 139 16.92 5.13 -0.37
CA VAL A 139 16.19 3.88 -0.19
C VAL A 139 17.14 2.77 0.23
N GLU A 140 16.75 2.06 1.29
CA GLU A 140 17.37 0.82 1.74
C GLU A 140 16.40 -0.33 1.53
N LEU A 141 16.85 -1.42 0.92
CA LEU A 141 16.10 -2.66 0.78
C LEU A 141 16.69 -3.73 1.69
N ASP A 142 15.92 -4.13 2.70
CA ASP A 142 16.27 -5.24 3.59
C ASP A 142 15.48 -6.49 3.17
N ILE A 143 16.16 -7.47 2.61
CA ILE A 143 15.56 -8.71 2.12
C ILE A 143 15.33 -9.66 3.28
N LYS A 144 14.07 -9.88 3.64
CA LYS A 144 13.67 -10.78 4.74
C LYS A 144 13.61 -12.24 4.31
N SER A 145 13.05 -12.49 3.11
CA SER A 145 13.03 -13.82 2.50
C SER A 145 12.85 -13.67 1.00
N PHE A 146 13.47 -14.54 0.25
CA PHE A 146 13.36 -14.52 -1.19
C PHE A 146 13.63 -15.90 -1.78
N ALA A 147 12.77 -16.36 -2.69
CA ALA A 147 12.95 -17.57 -3.46
C ALA A 147 12.56 -17.31 -4.91
N LEU A 148 13.41 -17.69 -5.85
CA LEU A 148 13.09 -17.69 -7.27
C LEU A 148 12.70 -19.08 -7.73
N TYR A 149 11.75 -19.11 -8.69
CA TYR A 149 11.42 -20.35 -9.36
C TYR A 149 12.62 -20.92 -10.08
N TYR A 150 12.84 -22.20 -9.91
CA TYR A 150 13.86 -22.97 -10.57
C TYR A 150 13.26 -24.14 -11.33
N SER A 151 13.69 -24.33 -12.57
CA SER A 151 13.46 -25.57 -13.30
C SER A 151 14.79 -26.31 -13.50
N ALA A 152 14.81 -27.58 -13.16
CA ALA A 152 15.94 -28.45 -13.46
C ALA A 152 16.14 -28.69 -14.97
N ASN A 153 15.11 -28.41 -15.78
CA ASN A 153 15.18 -28.52 -17.22
C ASN A 153 15.80 -27.23 -17.80
N ALA A 154 16.97 -27.37 -18.41
CA ALA A 154 17.71 -26.25 -18.98
C ALA A 154 17.01 -25.55 -20.15
N ASN A 155 15.95 -26.14 -20.69
CA ASN A 155 15.13 -25.54 -21.76
C ASN A 155 14.11 -24.55 -21.27
N TYR A 156 13.86 -24.48 -19.95
CA TYR A 156 12.97 -23.48 -19.39
C TYR A 156 13.76 -22.26 -18.94
N PRO A 157 13.31 -21.06 -19.32
CA PRO A 157 13.93 -19.82 -18.87
C PRO A 157 13.86 -19.71 -17.35
N ARG A 158 14.88 -19.10 -16.76
CA ARG A 158 14.98 -18.92 -15.32
C ARG A 158 14.56 -17.52 -14.95
N ALA A 159 13.71 -17.39 -13.95
CA ALA A 159 13.36 -16.10 -13.39
C ALA A 159 14.64 -15.39 -12.88
N LYS A 160 14.68 -14.09 -13.05
CA LYS A 160 15.79 -13.23 -12.62
C LYS A 160 15.28 -12.13 -11.72
N PHE A 161 16.04 -11.87 -10.69
CA PHE A 161 15.80 -10.76 -9.78
C PHE A 161 17.02 -9.86 -9.75
N GLU A 162 16.83 -8.57 -9.94
CA GLU A 162 17.89 -7.58 -9.96
C GLU A 162 17.50 -6.36 -9.13
N VAL A 163 18.51 -5.77 -8.51
CA VAL A 163 18.35 -4.52 -7.75
C VAL A 163 19.35 -3.50 -8.27
N TYR A 164 18.85 -2.36 -8.68
CA TYR A 164 19.63 -1.27 -9.23
C TYR A 164 19.60 -0.04 -8.32
N SER A 165 20.69 0.68 -8.26
CA SER A 165 20.78 2.00 -7.66
C SER A 165 20.26 3.05 -8.64
N GLY A 166 19.31 3.87 -8.23
CA GLY A 166 18.68 4.89 -9.08
C GLY A 166 17.36 4.45 -9.70
N LYS A 167 16.82 5.33 -10.54
CA LYS A 167 15.57 5.10 -11.25
C LYS A 167 15.77 4.22 -12.46
N GLY A 168 14.94 3.18 -12.58
CA GLY A 168 14.97 2.24 -13.69
C GLY A 168 16.15 1.26 -13.61
N SER A 169 16.30 0.44 -14.65
CA SER A 169 17.30 -0.63 -14.74
C SER A 169 18.59 -0.22 -15.45
N THR A 170 18.83 1.07 -15.61
CA THR A 170 20.04 1.61 -16.26
C THR A 170 21.11 2.08 -15.28
N GLY A 171 20.80 2.08 -14.00
CA GLY A 171 21.72 2.45 -12.93
C GLY A 171 22.76 1.39 -12.59
N GLU A 172 23.51 1.60 -11.50
CA GLU A 172 24.46 0.60 -11.00
C GLU A 172 23.72 -0.64 -10.52
N LEU A 173 24.06 -1.82 -11.05
CA LEU A 173 23.55 -3.08 -10.55
C LEU A 173 24.15 -3.38 -9.17
N LEU A 174 23.31 -3.36 -8.13
CA LEU A 174 23.71 -3.64 -6.75
C LEU A 174 23.72 -5.14 -6.44
N TRP A 175 22.78 -5.87 -7.03
CA TRP A 175 22.65 -7.29 -6.82
C TRP A 175 21.80 -7.95 -7.90
N SER A 176 22.11 -9.21 -8.20
CA SER A 176 21.38 -10.04 -9.14
C SER A 176 21.32 -11.48 -8.64
N LEU A 177 20.17 -12.12 -8.82
CA LEU A 177 19.96 -13.53 -8.59
C LEU A 177 19.21 -14.12 -9.78
N THR A 178 19.71 -15.24 -10.31
CA THR A 178 18.99 -16.05 -11.30
C THR A 178 18.51 -17.32 -10.61
N GLY A 179 17.28 -17.76 -10.92
CA GLY A 179 16.70 -18.95 -10.33
C GLY A 179 17.64 -20.16 -10.49
N GLU A 180 18.07 -20.73 -9.38
CA GLU A 180 18.85 -21.94 -9.27
C GLU A 180 18.29 -22.78 -8.14
N ALA A 181 18.49 -24.11 -8.20
CA ALA A 181 18.02 -24.98 -7.13
C ALA A 181 18.60 -24.52 -5.79
N ASP A 182 17.74 -24.53 -4.77
CA ASP A 182 18.09 -24.28 -3.37
C ASP A 182 18.65 -22.90 -3.01
N LYS A 183 18.56 -21.92 -3.90
CA LYS A 183 18.96 -20.56 -3.56
C LYS A 183 17.81 -19.74 -2.99
N ASN A 184 17.47 -20.05 -1.75
CA ASN A 184 16.71 -19.12 -0.92
C ASN A 184 17.66 -18.10 -0.31
N VAL A 185 17.40 -16.83 -0.55
CA VAL A 185 18.11 -15.77 0.17
C VAL A 185 17.40 -15.57 1.49
N GLY A 186 18.10 -15.89 2.57
CA GLY A 186 17.62 -15.67 3.91
C GLY A 186 17.74 -14.20 4.35
N PRO A 187 17.27 -13.88 5.56
CA PRO A 187 17.35 -12.53 6.11
C PRO A 187 18.80 -12.04 6.21
N GLY A 188 18.98 -10.70 6.11
CA GLY A 188 20.26 -10.03 6.31
C GLY A 188 20.93 -9.52 5.04
N LYS A 189 20.29 -9.63 3.87
CA LYS A 189 20.76 -8.95 2.67
C LYS A 189 20.22 -7.52 2.66
N ILE A 190 21.08 -6.56 2.94
CA ILE A 190 20.74 -5.13 2.94
C ILE A 190 21.41 -4.47 1.75
N LEU A 191 20.62 -3.81 0.90
CA LEU A 191 21.06 -3.07 -0.26
C LEU A 191 20.65 -1.60 -0.12
N ARG A 192 21.57 -0.68 -0.42
CA ARG A 192 21.36 0.75 -0.29
C ARG A 192 21.56 1.42 -1.63
N SER A 193 20.72 2.39 -1.94
CA SER A 193 20.95 3.26 -3.08
C SER A 193 22.28 4.01 -2.94
N LYS A 194 22.97 4.16 -4.06
CA LYS A 194 24.18 4.97 -4.20
C LYS A 194 23.98 6.12 -5.17
N SER A 195 22.78 6.21 -5.76
CA SER A 195 22.46 7.27 -6.71
C SER A 195 22.18 8.58 -6.00
N VAL A 196 22.39 9.68 -6.71
CA VAL A 196 22.18 11.04 -6.17
C VAL A 196 20.71 11.29 -5.82
N ASP A 197 19.79 10.66 -6.54
CA ASP A 197 18.35 10.77 -6.30
C ASP A 197 17.86 9.85 -5.15
N GLY A 198 18.77 9.08 -4.56
CA GLY A 198 18.46 8.14 -3.46
C GLY A 198 17.52 7.00 -3.84
N ALA A 199 17.08 6.89 -5.09
CA ALA A 199 16.14 5.90 -5.55
C ALA A 199 16.77 4.50 -5.66
N LEU A 200 15.93 3.46 -5.61
CA LEU A 200 16.32 2.07 -5.79
C LEU A 200 15.26 1.36 -6.64
N THR A 201 15.71 0.62 -7.64
CA THR A 201 14.82 -0.11 -8.55
C THR A 201 14.99 -1.61 -8.39
N VAL A 202 13.87 -2.29 -8.26
CA VAL A 202 13.78 -3.76 -8.21
C VAL A 202 13.16 -4.25 -9.50
N VAL A 203 13.80 -5.24 -10.12
CA VAL A 203 13.35 -5.87 -11.36
C VAL A 203 13.15 -7.36 -11.13
N PHE A 204 11.93 -7.83 -11.37
CA PHE A 204 11.63 -9.23 -11.57
C PHE A 204 11.45 -9.48 -13.06
N ASP A 205 12.34 -10.26 -13.64
CA ASP A 205 12.21 -10.79 -14.98
C ASP A 205 11.64 -12.22 -14.86
N ALA A 206 10.34 -12.31 -14.95
CA ALA A 206 9.64 -13.59 -14.99
C ALA A 206 9.60 -14.06 -16.45
N LYS A 207 10.70 -14.60 -16.94
CA LYS A 207 10.72 -15.19 -18.29
C LYS A 207 9.82 -16.41 -18.28
N THR A 208 8.76 -16.29 -19.05
CA THR A 208 7.88 -17.41 -19.40
C THR A 208 7.81 -17.48 -20.90
N GLU A 209 8.02 -18.65 -21.44
CA GLU A 209 7.45 -18.97 -22.74
C GLU A 209 6.00 -19.41 -22.60
#